data_9265b0132339b43920027d8135c65a05
#
_entry.id   9265b0132339b43920027d8135c65a05
#
_cell.length_a   1.000
_cell.length_b   1.000
_cell.length_c   1.000
_cell.angle_alpha   90.00
_cell.angle_beta   90.00
_cell.angle_gamma   90.00
#
_symmetry.space_group_name_H-M   'P 1'
#
loop_
_entity.id
_entity.type
_entity.pdbx_description
1 polymer ?
#
loop_
_entity_poly.entity_id
_entity_poly.type
_entity_poly.pdbx_seq_one_letter_code
_entity_poly.pdbx_strand_id
1 'polypeptide(L)'
;MQDHLKPEIEKNTIKQFPNGIKSYGADALRFTFASLATTGRDIRFDIGRIEGYKNFCNKLWNAAHFVLLNTGNFSLNNNDSFKYTVADNWIKSHLNEVTRNIHHHFKSYRFDLAAQCLHEFIWHEFCDWYLEFAKACLHCNECDENIKNGTKETLVTTLESILRLLHPIMPFITEEIWLELKSKLKLQEETIMLRPYPSYQTSRLNKNAKNEINWIKQFIIGVRQIRGEMNIPPGKILPVIV
;
A
#
# COMPACT_ATOMS: atom_id res chain seq x y z
N MET A 1 -4.61 -39.11 -0.48
CA MET A 1 -3.39 -39.36 -1.28
C MET A 1 -3.30 -40.85 -1.51
N GLN A 2 -3.03 -41.31 -2.72
CA GLN A 2 -2.92 -42.75 -2.98
C GLN A 2 -1.56 -43.22 -2.44
N ASP A 3 -1.56 -44.24 -1.56
CA ASP A 3 -0.38 -44.68 -0.81
C ASP A 3 0.79 -45.12 -1.70
N HIS A 4 0.55 -45.64 -2.90
CA HIS A 4 1.60 -46.02 -3.83
C HIS A 4 2.39 -44.85 -4.44
N LEU A 5 1.84 -43.62 -4.44
CA LEU A 5 2.51 -42.42 -4.96
C LEU A 5 3.39 -41.72 -3.91
N LYS A 6 3.22 -42.09 -2.63
CA LYS A 6 3.89 -41.42 -1.51
C LYS A 6 5.43 -41.45 -1.64
N PRO A 7 6.09 -42.61 -1.93
CA PRO A 7 7.55 -42.63 -2.02
C PRO A 7 8.13 -41.78 -3.17
N GLU A 8 7.41 -41.72 -4.29
CA GLU A 8 7.83 -40.92 -5.43
C GLU A 8 7.69 -39.41 -5.15
N ILE A 9 6.58 -39.01 -4.51
CA ILE A 9 6.33 -37.62 -4.09
C ILE A 9 7.38 -37.20 -3.06
N GLU A 10 7.66 -38.00 -2.05
CA GLU A 10 8.70 -37.72 -1.05
C GLU A 10 10.08 -37.54 -1.70
N LYS A 11 10.47 -38.43 -2.59
CA LYS A 11 11.75 -38.35 -3.33
C LYS A 11 11.84 -37.08 -4.16
N ASN A 12 10.78 -36.72 -4.87
CA ASN A 12 10.73 -35.50 -5.67
C ASN A 12 10.76 -34.25 -4.81
N THR A 13 10.04 -34.25 -3.67
CA THR A 13 10.03 -33.13 -2.73
C THR A 13 11.42 -32.92 -2.10
N ILE A 14 12.10 -33.97 -1.66
CA ILE A 14 13.47 -33.88 -1.12
C ILE A 14 14.43 -33.37 -2.18
N LYS A 15 14.29 -33.81 -3.44
CA LYS A 15 15.12 -33.33 -4.56
C LYS A 15 14.88 -31.83 -4.85
N GLN A 16 13.63 -31.39 -4.76
CA GLN A 16 13.25 -30.00 -5.03
C GLN A 16 13.63 -29.07 -3.85
N PHE A 17 13.55 -29.58 -2.62
CA PHE A 17 13.81 -28.82 -1.39
C PHE A 17 14.80 -29.54 -0.47
N PRO A 18 16.08 -29.70 -0.87
CA PRO A 18 17.05 -30.48 -0.10
C PRO A 18 17.31 -29.90 1.29
N ASN A 19 17.15 -28.60 1.48
CA ASN A 19 17.34 -27.88 2.73
C ASN A 19 16.01 -27.30 3.31
N GLY A 20 14.86 -27.82 2.84
CA GLY A 20 13.54 -27.29 3.17
C GLY A 20 13.23 -25.96 2.47
N ILE A 21 12.11 -25.36 2.85
CA ILE A 21 11.65 -24.07 2.32
C ILE A 21 12.22 -22.94 3.17
N LYS A 22 12.81 -21.93 2.54
CA LYS A 22 13.31 -20.71 3.22
C LYS A 22 12.18 -20.01 3.97
N SER A 23 12.52 -19.33 5.06
CA SER A 23 11.56 -18.48 5.77
C SER A 23 11.26 -17.20 4.99
N TYR A 24 9.99 -16.93 4.73
CA TYR A 24 9.52 -15.73 4.05
C TYR A 24 8.69 -14.82 4.97
N GLY A 25 8.36 -15.27 6.19
CA GLY A 25 7.48 -14.59 7.14
C GLY A 25 6.01 -14.98 6.99
N ALA A 26 5.30 -14.95 8.12
CA ALA A 26 3.90 -15.39 8.19
C ALA A 26 2.97 -14.51 7.33
N ASP A 27 3.17 -13.20 7.31
CA ASP A 27 2.33 -12.27 6.55
C ASP A 27 2.45 -12.47 5.03
N ALA A 28 3.67 -12.72 4.52
CA ALA A 28 3.87 -13.04 3.12
C ALA A 28 3.15 -14.33 2.72
N LEU A 29 3.18 -15.36 3.57
CA LEU A 29 2.48 -16.61 3.35
C LEU A 29 0.96 -16.40 3.38
N ARG A 30 0.44 -15.69 4.39
CA ARG A 30 -0.99 -15.40 4.53
C ARG A 30 -1.52 -14.60 3.32
N PHE A 31 -0.78 -13.60 2.88
CA PHE A 31 -1.14 -12.80 1.71
C PHE A 31 -1.11 -13.64 0.42
N THR A 32 -0.14 -14.55 0.29
CA THR A 32 -0.07 -15.50 -0.83
C THR A 32 -1.34 -16.35 -0.88
N PHE A 33 -1.75 -16.94 0.24
CA PHE A 33 -2.98 -17.74 0.29
C PHE A 33 -4.22 -16.91 -0.02
N ALA A 34 -4.34 -15.70 0.54
CA ALA A 34 -5.46 -14.82 0.24
C ALA A 34 -5.53 -14.49 -1.27
N SER A 35 -4.39 -14.19 -1.89
CA SER A 35 -4.32 -13.87 -3.33
C SER A 35 -4.63 -15.05 -4.27
N LEU A 36 -4.51 -16.28 -3.76
CA LEU A 36 -4.78 -17.52 -4.51
C LEU A 36 -6.17 -18.12 -4.18
N ALA A 37 -6.85 -17.59 -3.17
CA ALA A 37 -8.13 -18.10 -2.68
C ALA A 37 -9.28 -17.72 -3.64
N THR A 38 -9.29 -18.35 -4.82
CA THR A 38 -10.40 -18.27 -5.79
C THR A 38 -11.50 -19.28 -5.43
N THR A 39 -12.72 -19.04 -5.90
CA THR A 39 -13.84 -19.95 -5.65
C THR A 39 -13.65 -21.32 -6.34
N GLY A 40 -13.60 -22.39 -5.55
CA GLY A 40 -13.84 -23.75 -6.02
C GLY A 40 -12.67 -24.54 -6.61
N ARG A 41 -11.41 -24.18 -6.37
CA ARG A 41 -10.22 -24.93 -6.82
C ARG A 41 -9.17 -25.10 -5.72
N ASP A 42 -8.42 -26.21 -5.81
CA ASP A 42 -7.23 -26.40 -4.98
C ASP A 42 -6.19 -25.30 -5.26
N ILE A 43 -5.58 -24.79 -4.20
CA ILE A 43 -4.54 -23.79 -4.31
C ILE A 43 -3.23 -24.46 -4.71
N ARG A 44 -2.71 -24.14 -5.89
CA ARG A 44 -1.35 -24.52 -6.29
C ARG A 44 -0.35 -23.59 -5.62
N PHE A 45 0.42 -24.16 -4.71
CA PHE A 45 1.46 -23.44 -4.00
C PHE A 45 2.61 -23.05 -4.96
N ASP A 46 2.99 -21.77 -4.95
CA ASP A 46 4.08 -21.20 -5.76
C ASP A 46 5.00 -20.38 -4.86
N ILE A 47 6.25 -20.86 -4.72
CA ILE A 47 7.27 -20.19 -3.89
C ILE A 47 7.63 -18.81 -4.44
N GLY A 48 7.67 -18.64 -5.76
CA GLY A 48 7.96 -17.34 -6.38
C GLY A 48 6.98 -16.26 -5.99
N ARG A 49 5.71 -16.62 -5.79
CA ARG A 49 4.68 -15.67 -5.28
C ARG A 49 4.93 -15.25 -3.85
N ILE A 50 5.35 -16.17 -2.97
CA ILE A 50 5.68 -15.82 -1.58
C ILE A 50 6.83 -14.83 -1.53
N GLU A 51 7.86 -15.04 -2.34
CA GLU A 51 8.99 -14.11 -2.44
C GLU A 51 8.53 -12.71 -2.91
N GLY A 52 7.65 -12.65 -3.90
CA GLY A 52 7.01 -11.40 -4.34
C GLY A 52 6.26 -10.70 -3.20
N TYR A 53 5.49 -11.43 -2.41
CA TYR A 53 4.77 -10.83 -1.27
C TYR A 53 5.65 -10.54 -0.05
N LYS A 54 6.80 -11.21 0.12
CA LYS A 54 7.85 -10.75 1.05
C LYS A 54 8.37 -9.38 0.65
N ASN A 55 8.62 -9.16 -0.65
CA ASN A 55 9.01 -7.84 -1.15
C ASN A 55 7.91 -6.79 -0.95
N PHE A 56 6.63 -7.18 -1.02
CA PHE A 56 5.51 -6.30 -0.66
C PHE A 56 5.53 -5.92 0.83
N CYS A 57 5.79 -6.87 1.74
CA CYS A 57 5.99 -6.55 3.16
C CYS A 57 7.12 -5.55 3.37
N ASN A 58 8.27 -5.75 2.71
CA ASN A 58 9.40 -4.83 2.78
C ASN A 58 9.05 -3.44 2.23
N LYS A 59 8.29 -3.37 1.15
CA LYS A 59 7.85 -2.09 0.57
C LYS A 59 6.91 -1.33 1.51
N LEU A 60 5.95 -2.04 2.13
CA LEU A 60 5.05 -1.46 3.13
C LEU A 60 5.82 -0.94 4.34
N TRP A 61 6.79 -1.72 4.85
CA TRP A 61 7.65 -1.31 5.97
C TRP A 61 8.44 -0.05 5.65
N ASN A 62 9.08 0.01 4.48
CA ASN A 62 9.84 1.18 4.04
C ASN A 62 8.94 2.42 3.83
N ALA A 63 7.73 2.23 3.31
CA ALA A 63 6.75 3.30 3.17
C ALA A 63 6.31 3.84 4.55
N ALA A 64 6.06 2.95 5.52
CA ALA A 64 5.73 3.32 6.89
C ALA A 64 6.88 4.08 7.55
N HIS A 65 8.11 3.60 7.40
CA HIS A 65 9.31 4.27 7.92
C HIS A 65 9.48 5.68 7.30
N PHE A 66 9.24 5.82 5.99
CA PHE A 66 9.21 7.12 5.33
C PHE A 66 8.17 8.05 5.96
N VAL A 67 6.94 7.57 6.19
CA VAL A 67 5.88 8.39 6.81
C VAL A 67 6.29 8.82 8.22
N LEU A 68 6.79 7.88 9.05
CA LEU A 68 7.20 8.17 10.42
C LEU A 68 8.33 9.22 10.48
N LEU A 69 9.33 9.11 9.62
CA LEU A 69 10.45 10.05 9.55
C LEU A 69 9.98 11.45 9.10
N ASN A 70 9.18 11.53 8.03
CA ASN A 70 8.79 12.82 7.45
C ASN A 70 7.67 13.52 8.22
N THR A 71 6.99 12.82 9.11
CA THR A 71 6.00 13.41 10.00
C THR A 71 6.59 13.84 11.35
N GLY A 72 7.81 13.39 11.70
CA GLY A 72 8.56 13.85 12.88
C GLY A 72 7.69 13.96 14.13
N ASN A 73 7.67 15.16 14.74
CA ASN A 73 6.87 15.48 15.93
C ASN A 73 5.40 15.87 15.61
N PHE A 74 4.95 15.67 14.35
CA PHE A 74 3.56 15.94 13.99
C PHE A 74 2.63 15.06 14.82
N SER A 75 1.62 15.70 15.41
CA SER A 75 0.53 15.03 16.16
C SER A 75 -0.77 15.71 15.81
N LEU A 76 -1.80 14.93 15.51
CA LEU A 76 -3.11 15.46 15.14
C LEU A 76 -3.75 16.21 16.31
N ASN A 77 -4.12 17.47 16.11
CA ASN A 77 -4.89 18.28 17.07
C ASN A 77 -6.24 18.69 16.46
N ASN A 78 -7.28 18.73 17.29
CA ASN A 78 -8.63 19.07 16.83
C ASN A 78 -8.80 20.53 16.33
N ASN A 79 -7.85 21.41 16.66
CA ASN A 79 -7.88 22.83 16.30
C ASN A 79 -6.97 23.16 15.11
N ASP A 80 -6.32 22.16 14.48
CA ASP A 80 -5.42 22.40 13.37
C ASP A 80 -6.22 22.73 12.09
N SER A 81 -5.82 23.81 11.42
CA SER A 81 -6.37 24.19 10.12
C SER A 81 -5.45 23.62 9.04
N PHE A 82 -5.91 22.59 8.32
CA PHE A 82 -5.15 21.98 7.24
C PHE A 82 -5.61 22.47 5.88
N LYS A 83 -4.64 22.75 4.99
CA LYS A 83 -4.86 22.91 3.56
C LYS A 83 -4.34 21.68 2.84
N TYR A 84 -5.12 21.15 1.93
CA TYR A 84 -4.78 19.91 1.22
C TYR A 84 -4.39 20.21 -0.22
N THR A 85 -3.33 19.56 -0.68
CA THR A 85 -2.95 19.56 -2.10
C THR A 85 -3.95 18.73 -2.93
N VAL A 86 -3.87 18.86 -4.25
CA VAL A 86 -4.65 18.00 -5.16
C VAL A 86 -4.28 16.52 -4.96
N ALA A 87 -3.00 16.24 -4.70
CA ALA A 87 -2.53 14.87 -4.43
C ALA A 87 -3.09 14.30 -3.12
N ASP A 88 -3.21 15.12 -2.06
CA ASP A 88 -3.83 14.70 -0.80
C ASP A 88 -5.31 14.37 -0.99
N ASN A 89 -6.04 15.23 -1.70
CA ASN A 89 -7.45 15.02 -2.01
C ASN A 89 -7.67 13.78 -2.88
N TRP A 90 -6.79 13.57 -3.85
CA TRP A 90 -6.81 12.39 -4.72
C TRP A 90 -6.62 11.10 -3.95
N ILE A 91 -5.55 11.00 -3.13
CA ILE A 91 -5.26 9.72 -2.44
C ILE A 91 -6.33 9.37 -1.41
N LYS A 92 -6.88 10.37 -0.67
CA LYS A 92 -8.01 10.17 0.24
C LYS A 92 -9.25 9.67 -0.49
N SER A 93 -9.57 10.25 -1.65
CA SER A 93 -10.71 9.84 -2.48
C SER A 93 -10.48 8.43 -3.04
N HIS A 94 -9.28 8.12 -3.51
CA HIS A 94 -8.94 6.81 -4.07
C HIS A 94 -8.99 5.71 -3.00
N LEU A 95 -8.41 5.95 -1.81
CA LEU A 95 -8.50 5.03 -0.68
C LEU A 95 -9.97 4.73 -0.30
N ASN A 96 -10.82 5.73 -0.36
CA ASN A 96 -12.24 5.56 -0.08
C ASN A 96 -12.94 4.67 -1.13
N GLU A 97 -12.59 4.79 -2.43
CA GLU A 97 -13.07 3.88 -3.48
C GLU A 97 -12.56 2.43 -3.25
N VAL A 98 -11.27 2.29 -2.92
CA VAL A 98 -10.63 1.01 -2.58
C VAL A 98 -11.34 0.36 -1.39
N THR A 99 -11.64 1.13 -0.34
CA THR A 99 -12.39 0.65 0.84
C THR A 99 -13.74 0.05 0.43
N ARG A 100 -14.50 0.71 -0.46
CA ARG A 100 -15.77 0.18 -0.98
C ARG A 100 -15.57 -1.16 -1.70
N ASN A 101 -14.55 -1.25 -2.56
CA ASN A 101 -14.29 -2.45 -3.35
C ASN A 101 -13.88 -3.62 -2.44
N ILE A 102 -13.06 -3.38 -1.43
CA ILE A 102 -12.65 -4.38 -0.45
C ILE A 102 -13.87 -4.92 0.32
N HIS A 103 -14.77 -4.06 0.78
CA HIS A 103 -16.02 -4.49 1.42
C HIS A 103 -16.87 -5.36 0.49
N HIS A 104 -16.96 -5.00 -0.79
CA HIS A 104 -17.67 -5.82 -1.79
C HIS A 104 -17.00 -7.18 -1.97
N HIS A 105 -15.69 -7.23 -2.09
CA HIS A 105 -14.93 -8.47 -2.27
C HIS A 105 -15.02 -9.38 -1.03
N PHE A 106 -14.92 -8.86 0.17
CA PHE A 106 -15.12 -9.65 1.39
C PHE A 106 -16.54 -10.21 1.51
N LYS A 107 -17.57 -9.41 1.19
CA LYS A 107 -18.96 -9.88 1.18
C LYS A 107 -19.22 -11.01 0.16
N SER A 108 -18.49 -11.00 -0.94
CA SER A 108 -18.59 -12.04 -1.99
C SER A 108 -17.57 -13.18 -1.82
N TYR A 109 -16.84 -13.22 -0.69
CA TYR A 109 -15.79 -14.21 -0.40
C TYR A 109 -14.67 -14.26 -1.46
N ARG A 110 -14.46 -13.15 -2.19
CA ARG A 110 -13.40 -13.00 -3.20
C ARG A 110 -12.16 -12.40 -2.56
N PHE A 111 -11.49 -13.19 -1.70
CA PHE A 111 -10.27 -12.77 -1.02
C PHE A 111 -9.12 -12.48 -1.99
N ASP A 112 -9.08 -13.20 -3.12
CA ASP A 112 -8.16 -12.96 -4.22
C ASP A 112 -8.26 -11.52 -4.76
N LEU A 113 -9.48 -11.05 -5.05
CA LEU A 113 -9.71 -9.70 -5.52
C LEU A 113 -9.48 -8.64 -4.44
N ALA A 114 -9.78 -8.95 -3.17
CA ALA A 114 -9.47 -8.06 -2.07
C ALA A 114 -7.96 -7.87 -1.90
N ALA A 115 -7.19 -8.98 -1.94
CA ALA A 115 -5.73 -8.93 -1.87
C ALA A 115 -5.12 -8.19 -3.05
N GLN A 116 -5.60 -8.43 -4.28
CA GLN A 116 -5.15 -7.73 -5.48
C GLN A 116 -5.41 -6.22 -5.37
N CYS A 117 -6.62 -5.82 -4.99
CA CYS A 117 -7.02 -4.41 -4.85
C CYS A 117 -6.14 -3.68 -3.81
N LEU A 118 -5.84 -4.34 -2.66
CA LEU A 118 -4.93 -3.81 -1.64
C LEU A 118 -3.51 -3.67 -2.18
N HIS A 119 -3.00 -4.71 -2.84
CA HIS A 119 -1.65 -4.69 -3.40
C HIS A 119 -1.48 -3.57 -4.43
N GLU A 120 -2.39 -3.46 -5.40
CA GLU A 120 -2.36 -2.43 -6.44
C GLU A 120 -2.39 -1.03 -5.85
N PHE A 121 -3.31 -0.78 -4.91
CA PHE A 121 -3.40 0.52 -4.27
C PHE A 121 -2.14 0.87 -3.48
N ILE A 122 -1.64 -0.04 -2.64
CA ILE A 122 -0.50 0.25 -1.77
C ILE A 122 0.78 0.37 -2.58
N TRP A 123 1.03 -0.58 -3.49
CA TRP A 123 2.26 -0.60 -4.27
C TRP A 123 2.35 0.56 -5.24
N HIS A 124 1.32 0.70 -6.09
CA HIS A 124 1.39 1.65 -7.20
C HIS A 124 0.87 3.04 -6.81
N GLU A 125 -0.28 3.14 -6.16
CA GLU A 125 -0.88 4.44 -5.93
C GLU A 125 -0.28 5.15 -4.72
N PHE A 126 -0.17 4.46 -3.59
CA PHE A 126 0.40 5.05 -2.38
C PHE A 126 1.92 5.17 -2.46
N CYS A 127 2.65 4.05 -2.70
CA CYS A 127 4.11 4.07 -2.65
C CYS A 127 4.76 4.72 -3.86
N ASP A 128 4.32 4.38 -5.10
CA ASP A 128 5.02 4.83 -6.31
C ASP A 128 4.64 6.26 -6.72
N TRP A 129 3.42 6.73 -6.35
CA TRP A 129 2.95 8.05 -6.72
C TRP A 129 2.76 8.99 -5.54
N TYR A 130 1.89 8.63 -4.58
CA TYR A 130 1.54 9.59 -3.54
C TYR A 130 2.72 9.97 -2.67
N LEU A 131 3.57 9.02 -2.27
CA LEU A 131 4.78 9.35 -1.48
C LEU A 131 5.72 10.29 -2.25
N GLU A 132 5.84 10.18 -3.57
CA GLU A 132 6.67 11.10 -4.36
C GLU A 132 6.05 12.51 -4.44
N PHE A 133 4.73 12.64 -4.60
CA PHE A 133 4.05 13.93 -4.50
C PHE A 133 4.20 14.55 -3.10
N ALA A 134 4.05 13.76 -2.06
CA ALA A 134 4.23 14.20 -0.68
C ALA A 134 5.66 14.70 -0.42
N LYS A 135 6.70 14.00 -0.93
CA LYS A 135 8.08 14.46 -0.85
C LYS A 135 8.26 15.84 -1.45
N ALA A 136 7.73 16.07 -2.65
CA ALA A 136 7.83 17.37 -3.33
C ALA A 136 7.20 18.49 -2.48
N CYS A 137 6.05 18.25 -1.85
CA CYS A 137 5.40 19.21 -0.97
C CYS A 137 6.19 19.46 0.32
N LEU A 138 6.63 18.39 1.00
CA LEU A 138 7.31 18.49 2.30
C LEU A 138 8.69 19.16 2.20
N HIS A 139 9.40 18.95 1.08
CA HIS A 139 10.71 19.55 0.84
C HIS A 139 10.65 20.93 0.15
N CYS A 140 9.48 21.44 -0.19
CA CYS A 140 9.30 22.76 -0.77
C CYS A 140 9.54 23.83 0.31
N ASN A 141 10.54 24.69 0.11
CA ASN A 141 10.86 25.77 1.06
C ASN A 141 9.82 26.91 1.03
N GLU A 142 9.12 27.09 -0.08
CA GLU A 142 8.16 28.17 -0.29
C GLU A 142 6.70 27.76 0.04
N CYS A 143 6.46 26.49 0.35
CA CYS A 143 5.12 26.01 0.67
C CYS A 143 4.66 26.45 2.06
N ASP A 144 3.38 26.86 2.14
CA ASP A 144 2.69 27.20 3.39
C ASP A 144 2.74 25.99 4.37
N GLU A 145 3.09 26.25 5.63
CA GLU A 145 3.12 25.22 6.68
C GLU A 145 1.76 24.53 6.88
N ASN A 146 0.64 25.22 6.64
CA ASN A 146 -0.68 24.58 6.69
C ASN A 146 -0.87 23.53 5.58
N ILE A 147 -0.23 23.73 4.41
CA ILE A 147 -0.23 22.74 3.32
C ILE A 147 0.66 21.56 3.70
N LYS A 148 1.87 21.80 4.22
CA LYS A 148 2.75 20.73 4.68
C LYS A 148 2.10 19.89 5.79
N ASN A 149 1.43 20.56 6.73
CA ASN A 149 0.71 19.88 7.81
C ASN A 149 -0.49 19.08 7.28
N GLY A 150 -1.21 19.57 6.26
CA GLY A 150 -2.24 18.82 5.56
C GLY A 150 -1.70 17.56 4.87
N THR A 151 -0.51 17.66 4.25
CA THR A 151 0.17 16.49 3.66
C THR A 151 0.65 15.50 4.74
N LYS A 152 1.19 15.98 5.88
CA LYS A 152 1.55 15.11 7.01
C LYS A 152 0.34 14.38 7.58
N GLU A 153 -0.78 15.09 7.78
CA GLU A 153 -2.06 14.49 8.22
C GLU A 153 -2.51 13.41 7.24
N THR A 154 -2.46 13.70 5.94
CA THR A 154 -2.86 12.76 4.90
C THR A 154 -1.98 11.52 4.87
N LEU A 155 -0.66 11.67 5.03
CA LEU A 155 0.28 10.55 5.11
C LEU A 155 -0.06 9.61 6.27
N VAL A 156 -0.25 10.18 7.48
CA VAL A 156 -0.49 9.41 8.70
C VAL A 156 -1.86 8.71 8.66
N THR A 157 -2.92 9.44 8.28
CA THR A 157 -4.29 8.91 8.25
C THR A 157 -4.51 7.90 7.11
N THR A 158 -3.87 8.11 5.96
CA THR A 158 -3.90 7.16 4.84
C THR A 158 -3.19 5.87 5.21
N LEU A 159 -1.98 5.96 5.78
CA LEU A 159 -1.23 4.77 6.23
C LEU A 159 -2.02 4.01 7.31
N GLU A 160 -2.57 4.68 8.32
CA GLU A 160 -3.39 4.05 9.36
C GLU A 160 -4.58 3.28 8.78
N SER A 161 -5.26 3.87 7.82
CA SER A 161 -6.38 3.21 7.14
C SER A 161 -5.94 2.02 6.29
N ILE A 162 -4.80 2.11 5.61
CA ILE A 162 -4.17 0.99 4.88
C ILE A 162 -3.89 -0.17 5.83
N LEU A 163 -3.30 0.11 7.00
CA LEU A 163 -2.98 -0.93 7.98
C LEU A 163 -4.23 -1.65 8.46
N ARG A 164 -5.32 -0.93 8.76
CA ARG A 164 -6.60 -1.56 9.15
C ARG A 164 -7.22 -2.38 8.02
N LEU A 165 -7.12 -1.93 6.77
CA LEU A 165 -7.62 -2.69 5.62
C LEU A 165 -6.85 -3.99 5.39
N LEU A 166 -5.52 -3.97 5.63
CA LEU A 166 -4.64 -5.12 5.47
C LEU A 166 -4.70 -6.10 6.65
N HIS A 167 -5.00 -5.62 7.85
CA HIS A 167 -4.84 -6.37 9.10
C HIS A 167 -5.50 -7.77 9.11
N PRO A 168 -6.69 -7.99 8.54
CA PRO A 168 -7.29 -9.33 8.47
C PRO A 168 -6.42 -10.35 7.71
N ILE A 169 -5.60 -9.89 6.75
CA ILE A 169 -4.74 -10.74 5.93
C ILE A 169 -3.31 -10.78 6.50
N MET A 170 -2.76 -9.63 6.89
CA MET A 170 -1.36 -9.44 7.32
C MET A 170 -1.31 -8.87 8.75
N PRO A 171 -1.64 -9.65 9.79
CA PRO A 171 -1.82 -9.11 11.13
C PRO A 171 -0.52 -8.66 11.82
N PHE A 172 0.62 -9.29 11.52
CA PHE A 172 1.85 -9.03 12.29
C PHE A 172 2.52 -7.71 11.90
N ILE A 173 2.82 -7.52 10.62
CA ILE A 173 3.45 -6.28 10.14
C ILE A 173 2.55 -5.06 10.34
N THR A 174 1.23 -5.22 10.18
CA THR A 174 0.29 -4.12 10.35
C THR A 174 0.14 -3.69 11.80
N GLU A 175 0.15 -4.63 12.75
CA GLU A 175 0.16 -4.32 14.17
C GLU A 175 1.43 -3.57 14.56
N GLU A 176 2.59 -4.07 14.16
CA GLU A 176 3.90 -3.47 14.49
C GLU A 176 3.99 -2.02 14.00
N ILE A 177 3.65 -1.76 12.75
CA ILE A 177 3.64 -0.41 12.19
C ILE A 177 2.61 0.47 12.89
N TRP A 178 1.44 -0.07 13.20
CA TRP A 178 0.35 0.69 13.81
C TRP A 178 0.70 1.13 15.24
N LEU A 179 1.40 0.30 16.02
CA LEU A 179 1.85 0.65 17.36
C LEU A 179 2.77 1.88 17.36
N GLU A 180 3.63 2.02 16.36
CA GLU A 180 4.47 3.20 16.18
C GLU A 180 3.64 4.43 15.75
N LEU A 181 2.62 4.21 14.92
CA LEU A 181 1.82 5.29 14.32
C LEU A 181 0.76 5.86 15.28
N LYS A 182 0.22 5.03 16.19
CA LYS A 182 -0.90 5.40 17.06
C LYS A 182 -0.64 6.63 17.91
N SER A 183 0.60 6.85 18.34
CA SER A 183 1.00 8.01 19.14
C SER A 183 0.78 9.34 18.39
N LYS A 184 1.01 9.36 17.08
CA LYS A 184 0.83 10.54 16.22
C LYS A 184 -0.65 10.90 16.03
N LEU A 185 -1.52 9.91 16.07
CA LEU A 185 -2.97 10.05 15.95
C LEU A 185 -3.67 10.14 17.32
N LYS A 186 -2.91 10.08 18.44
CA LYS A 186 -3.44 10.08 19.81
C LYS A 186 -4.49 9.00 20.05
N LEU A 187 -4.31 7.83 19.44
CA LEU A 187 -5.19 6.68 19.60
C LEU A 187 -4.97 6.03 20.96
N GLN A 188 -6.06 5.61 21.61
CA GLN A 188 -6.04 5.04 22.96
C GLN A 188 -6.08 3.51 22.97
N GLU A 189 -6.51 2.90 21.86
CA GLU A 189 -6.67 1.46 21.75
C GLU A 189 -5.31 0.75 21.90
N GLU A 190 -5.29 -0.40 22.54
CA GLU A 190 -4.08 -1.18 22.77
C GLU A 190 -3.57 -1.86 21.50
N THR A 191 -4.46 -2.28 20.63
CA THR A 191 -4.18 -2.98 19.37
C THR A 191 -5.05 -2.44 18.23
N ILE A 192 -4.54 -2.55 16.99
CA ILE A 192 -5.29 -2.21 15.78
C ILE A 192 -6.60 -3.02 15.65
N MET A 193 -6.65 -4.23 16.23
CA MET A 193 -7.84 -5.10 16.22
C MET A 193 -9.07 -4.46 16.86
N LEU A 194 -8.90 -3.55 17.80
CA LEU A 194 -9.98 -2.85 18.49
C LEU A 194 -10.51 -1.65 17.69
N ARG A 195 -9.83 -1.28 16.60
CA ARG A 195 -10.27 -0.20 15.73
C ARG A 195 -11.38 -0.66 14.78
N PRO A 196 -12.42 0.18 14.55
CA PRO A 196 -13.45 -0.15 13.58
C PRO A 196 -12.83 -0.28 12.18
N TYR A 197 -13.26 -1.30 11.42
CA TYR A 197 -12.80 -1.48 10.04
C TYR A 197 -13.17 -0.26 9.18
N PRO A 198 -12.28 0.23 8.29
CA PRO A 198 -12.55 1.42 7.49
C PRO A 198 -13.85 1.32 6.70
N SER A 199 -14.63 2.40 6.67
CA SER A 199 -15.91 2.44 5.98
C SER A 199 -15.90 3.44 4.82
N TYR A 200 -16.62 3.10 3.74
CA TYR A 200 -16.82 3.97 2.59
C TYR A 200 -17.77 5.14 2.92
N GLN A 201 -17.44 6.33 2.45
CA GLN A 201 -18.24 7.55 2.61
C GLN A 201 -18.37 8.28 1.26
N THR A 202 -19.60 8.44 0.76
CA THR A 202 -19.85 9.10 -0.55
C THR A 202 -19.33 10.53 -0.59
N SER A 203 -19.37 11.26 0.54
CA SER A 203 -18.88 12.64 0.65
C SER A 203 -17.38 12.80 0.45
N ARG A 204 -16.60 11.70 0.52
CA ARG A 204 -15.13 11.72 0.34
C ARG A 204 -14.68 11.54 -1.11
N LEU A 205 -15.60 11.45 -2.06
CA LEU A 205 -15.25 11.33 -3.47
C LEU A 205 -14.87 12.70 -4.06
N ASN A 206 -13.70 12.75 -4.69
CA ASN A 206 -13.22 13.95 -5.40
C ASN A 206 -12.81 13.59 -6.83
N LYS A 207 -13.76 13.69 -7.76
CA LYS A 207 -13.55 13.37 -9.18
C LYS A 207 -12.57 14.33 -9.85
N ASN A 208 -12.58 15.60 -9.47
CA ASN A 208 -11.68 16.60 -10.06
C ASN A 208 -10.24 16.31 -9.73
N ALA A 209 -9.90 16.05 -8.44
CA ALA A 209 -8.57 15.68 -8.03
C ALA A 209 -8.10 14.38 -8.73
N LYS A 210 -8.99 13.40 -8.92
CA LYS A 210 -8.69 12.16 -9.65
C LYS A 210 -8.32 12.43 -11.10
N ASN A 211 -9.09 13.26 -11.81
CA ASN A 211 -8.83 13.58 -13.21
C ASN A 211 -7.52 14.35 -13.39
N GLU A 212 -7.26 15.32 -12.51
CA GLU A 212 -6.05 16.14 -12.55
C GLU A 212 -4.80 15.29 -12.28
N ILE A 213 -4.81 14.44 -11.25
CA ILE A 213 -3.68 13.56 -10.96
C ILE A 213 -3.48 12.51 -12.07
N ASN A 214 -4.55 11.98 -12.66
CA ASN A 214 -4.41 11.06 -13.78
C ASN A 214 -3.75 11.75 -15.00
N TRP A 215 -4.09 12.99 -15.28
CA TRP A 215 -3.43 13.76 -16.35
C TRP A 215 -1.93 13.96 -16.02
N ILE A 216 -1.61 14.38 -14.81
CA ILE A 216 -0.21 14.56 -14.35
C ILE A 216 0.58 13.25 -14.47
N LYS A 217 -0.01 12.12 -14.05
CA LYS A 217 0.63 10.79 -14.17
C LYS A 217 0.93 10.44 -15.62
N GLN A 218 -0.04 10.62 -16.54
CA GLN A 218 0.14 10.34 -17.95
C GLN A 218 1.25 11.21 -18.56
N PHE A 219 1.28 12.49 -18.20
CA PHE A 219 2.34 13.39 -18.62
C PHE A 219 3.72 12.92 -18.16
N ILE A 220 3.87 12.60 -16.86
CA ILE A 220 5.13 12.10 -16.29
C ILE A 220 5.55 10.78 -16.95
N ILE A 221 4.60 9.86 -17.19
CA ILE A 221 4.87 8.57 -17.85
C ILE A 221 5.39 8.82 -19.27
N GLY A 222 4.73 9.71 -20.05
CA GLY A 222 5.17 10.07 -21.38
C GLY A 222 6.59 10.65 -21.41
N VAL A 223 6.89 11.57 -20.51
CA VAL A 223 8.26 12.14 -20.36
C VAL A 223 9.28 11.06 -20.02
N ARG A 224 8.96 10.15 -19.08
CA ARG A 224 9.86 9.06 -18.71
C ARG A 224 10.11 8.10 -19.88
N GLN A 225 9.07 7.80 -20.66
CA GLN A 225 9.18 6.95 -21.85
C GLN A 225 10.10 7.57 -22.89
N ILE A 226 9.88 8.85 -23.27
CA ILE A 226 10.75 9.57 -24.23
C ILE A 226 12.20 9.58 -23.75
N ARG A 227 12.43 9.85 -22.45
CA ARG A 227 13.79 9.83 -21.89
C ARG A 227 14.43 8.45 -21.97
N GLY A 228 13.67 7.38 -21.72
CA GLY A 228 14.13 5.99 -21.84
C GLY A 228 14.49 5.63 -23.28
N GLU A 229 13.62 5.94 -24.24
CA GLU A 229 13.84 5.66 -25.67
C GLU A 229 15.05 6.43 -26.24
N MET A 230 15.26 7.67 -25.78
CA MET A 230 16.37 8.51 -26.21
C MET A 230 17.64 8.37 -25.36
N ASN A 231 17.68 7.45 -24.40
CA ASN A 231 18.79 7.23 -23.48
C ASN A 231 19.23 8.52 -22.74
N ILE A 232 18.27 9.37 -22.35
CA ILE A 232 18.56 10.62 -21.64
C ILE A 232 18.65 10.34 -20.12
N PRO A 233 19.79 10.59 -19.47
CA PRO A 233 19.95 10.33 -18.05
C PRO A 233 18.94 11.13 -17.20
N PRO A 234 18.41 10.57 -16.09
CA PRO A 234 17.41 11.22 -15.25
C PRO A 234 17.81 12.59 -14.71
N GLY A 235 19.11 12.80 -14.41
CA GLY A 235 19.63 14.07 -13.89
C GLY A 235 19.80 15.19 -14.94
N LYS A 236 19.63 14.92 -16.25
CA LYS A 236 19.75 15.95 -17.28
C LYS A 236 18.48 16.80 -17.33
N ILE A 237 18.63 18.08 -17.07
CA ILE A 237 17.53 19.07 -17.19
C ILE A 237 17.28 19.34 -18.66
N LEU A 238 16.03 19.25 -19.10
CA LEU A 238 15.60 19.55 -20.46
C LEU A 238 14.39 20.49 -20.40
N PRO A 239 14.30 21.47 -21.31
CA PRO A 239 13.09 22.26 -21.47
C PRO A 239 11.95 21.37 -22.00
N VAL A 240 10.77 21.54 -21.43
CA VAL A 240 9.55 20.87 -21.89
C VAL A 240 8.60 21.96 -22.35
N ILE A 241 8.10 21.83 -23.58
CA ILE A 241 7.07 22.72 -24.13
C ILE A 241 5.75 21.94 -24.03
N VAL A 242 4.77 22.52 -23.30
CA VAL A 242 3.43 21.96 -23.08
C VAL A 242 2.41 22.75 -23.88
#